data_45feecec294bcbc3be18fdcc8bd49a5d
#
_entry.id   45feecec294bcbc3be18fdcc8bd49a5d
#
_cell.length_a   1.000
_cell.length_b   1.000
_cell.length_c   1.000
_cell.angle_alpha   90.00
_cell.angle_beta   90.00
_cell.angle_gamma   90.00
#
_symmetry.space_group_name_H-M   'P 1'
#
loop_
_entity.id
_entity.type
_entity.pdbx_description
1 polymer ?
#
loop_
_entity_poly.entity_id
_entity_poly.type
_entity_poly.pdbx_seq_one_letter_code
_entity_poly.pdbx_strand_id
1 'polypeptide(L)'
;MKRPGKILAALLAASLCAAGLSGCHGRQEETAEFAVPDEFDTSRNYEITFWAKNDTNKTQTDIYRQAIADFQELYPNITVDLRLYTDYGDIYNDVITNIATDTTPNVCITYPDHIATYLTGENVVVPLDDLMTDETYGLGGSRLLFQSPEQSQIVPQFLDECMIDGHYYALPYMRSTEACYINKDYVEALGYTVPDVLTWDFIWEVSDAAAAKNPDGTFVLNGQDVMIPFIYKSTDNMMIQMLKQQGAGYSTDHGEVEIFNDATEDILYTVAEHTATGAFSTFKISGYPANFLNAGQCVFAIDSTAGATWMGSDAPLVDIAEEAITQFDTEVRMIPQYDPENPQMISQGPSVCIFNKDDPQEVLAS
;
A
#
# COMPACT_ATOMS: atom_id res chain seq x y z
N MET A 1 -38.06 -33.14 49.21
CA MET A 1 -36.69 -32.65 49.24
C MET A 1 -36.28 -32.20 47.82
N LYS A 2 -36.27 -30.89 47.54
CA LYS A 2 -35.90 -30.32 46.23
C LYS A 2 -34.35 -30.22 46.16
N ARG A 3 -33.76 -30.79 45.13
CA ARG A 3 -32.30 -30.87 44.92
C ARG A 3 -31.68 -29.48 44.65
N PRO A 4 -30.81 -28.97 45.53
CA PRO A 4 -30.19 -27.62 45.35
C PRO A 4 -29.17 -27.55 44.22
N GLY A 5 -28.74 -28.69 43.65
CA GLY A 5 -27.69 -28.73 42.61
C GLY A 5 -28.07 -28.15 41.23
N LYS A 6 -29.37 -28.11 40.90
CA LYS A 6 -29.82 -27.62 39.59
C LYS A 6 -29.87 -26.08 39.53
N ILE A 7 -30.03 -25.39 40.64
CA ILE A 7 -30.05 -23.92 40.72
C ILE A 7 -28.62 -23.39 40.65
N LEU A 8 -27.67 -24.09 41.28
CA LEU A 8 -26.24 -23.70 41.23
C LEU A 8 -25.64 -23.89 39.83
N ALA A 9 -26.02 -24.94 39.12
CA ALA A 9 -25.58 -25.17 37.73
C ALA A 9 -26.18 -24.16 36.75
N ALA A 10 -27.42 -23.69 36.96
CA ALA A 10 -28.04 -22.66 36.14
C ALA A 10 -27.44 -21.26 36.39
N LEU A 11 -27.02 -20.94 37.61
CA LEU A 11 -26.33 -19.71 37.95
C LEU A 11 -24.88 -19.66 37.41
N LEU A 12 -24.17 -20.81 37.42
CA LEU A 12 -22.85 -20.91 36.79
C LEU A 12 -22.91 -20.80 35.27
N ALA A 13 -23.91 -21.42 34.63
CA ALA A 13 -24.10 -21.29 33.19
C ALA A 13 -24.49 -19.86 32.77
N ALA A 14 -25.29 -19.14 33.55
CA ALA A 14 -25.66 -17.77 33.29
C ALA A 14 -24.47 -16.80 33.49
N SER A 15 -23.57 -17.07 34.43
CA SER A 15 -22.35 -16.26 34.63
C SER A 15 -21.30 -16.50 33.54
N LEU A 16 -21.19 -17.73 32.99
CA LEU A 16 -20.34 -18.01 31.84
C LEU A 16 -20.87 -17.40 30.52
N CYS A 17 -22.17 -17.33 30.34
CA CYS A 17 -22.77 -16.65 29.17
C CYS A 17 -22.67 -15.14 29.27
N ALA A 18 -22.68 -14.54 30.47
CA ALA A 18 -22.48 -13.11 30.66
C ALA A 18 -21.03 -12.69 30.44
N ALA A 19 -20.07 -13.58 30.75
CA ALA A 19 -18.65 -13.32 30.46
C ALA A 19 -18.27 -13.49 28.97
N GLY A 20 -19.08 -14.23 28.18
CA GLY A 20 -18.88 -14.40 26.73
C GLY A 20 -19.49 -13.30 25.86
N LEU A 21 -20.25 -12.35 26.42
CA LEU A 21 -20.90 -11.26 25.70
C LEU A 21 -20.19 -9.91 25.87
N SER A 22 -19.10 -9.85 26.66
CA SER A 22 -18.27 -8.65 26.80
C SER A 22 -17.07 -8.62 25.83
N GLY A 23 -17.10 -9.39 24.75
CA GLY A 23 -16.08 -9.44 23.73
C GLY A 23 -16.21 -8.42 22.58
N CYS A 24 -17.20 -7.51 22.65
CA CYS A 24 -17.16 -6.30 21.86
C CYS A 24 -16.56 -5.20 22.77
N HIS A 25 -15.24 -5.13 22.81
CA HIS A 25 -14.59 -3.89 23.21
C HIS A 25 -14.95 -2.88 22.13
N GLY A 26 -15.93 -2.03 22.41
CA GLY A 26 -16.00 -0.74 21.77
C GLY A 26 -14.64 -0.08 22.01
N ARG A 27 -14.01 0.37 20.95
CA ARG A 27 -12.82 1.23 20.99
C ARG A 27 -13.12 2.29 22.04
N GLN A 28 -12.41 2.29 23.15
CA GLN A 28 -12.47 3.42 24.09
C GLN A 28 -11.84 4.59 23.33
N GLU A 29 -12.61 5.65 23.17
CA GLU A 29 -12.11 6.97 22.82
C GLU A 29 -11.27 7.50 24.00
N GLU A 30 -10.14 6.89 24.29
CA GLU A 30 -9.05 7.62 24.94
C GLU A 30 -8.33 8.32 23.81
N THR A 31 -8.46 9.65 23.76
CA THR A 31 -7.67 10.51 22.90
C THR A 31 -6.21 10.18 23.17
N ALA A 32 -5.59 9.43 22.27
CA ALA A 32 -4.17 9.17 22.33
C ALA A 32 -3.48 10.51 22.07
N GLU A 33 -2.96 11.15 23.10
CA GLU A 33 -2.20 12.40 23.03
C GLU A 33 -0.74 12.07 23.31
N PHE A 34 0.17 12.59 22.49
CA PHE A 34 1.59 12.57 22.77
C PHE A 34 2.00 13.96 23.30
N ALA A 35 2.36 14.04 24.56
CA ALA A 35 2.85 15.29 25.15
C ALA A 35 4.30 15.54 24.70
N VAL A 36 4.49 16.49 23.78
CA VAL A 36 5.82 16.87 23.28
C VAL A 36 6.64 17.46 24.44
N PRO A 37 7.84 16.95 24.73
CA PRO A 37 8.71 17.53 25.76
C PRO A 37 9.11 18.98 25.45
N ASP A 38 9.14 19.86 26.46
CA ASP A 38 9.54 21.27 26.32
C ASP A 38 10.97 21.43 25.76
N GLU A 39 11.87 20.50 26.12
CA GLU A 39 13.26 20.48 25.65
C GLU A 39 13.73 19.06 25.38
N PHE A 40 14.47 18.87 24.29
CA PHE A 40 15.16 17.63 23.98
C PHE A 40 16.43 17.52 24.86
N ASP A 41 16.58 16.43 25.59
CA ASP A 41 17.72 16.20 26.46
C ASP A 41 18.95 15.70 25.70
N THR A 42 19.77 16.64 25.26
CA THR A 42 21.02 16.34 24.53
C THR A 42 22.14 15.78 25.42
N SER A 43 21.95 15.72 26.74
CA SER A 43 22.94 15.16 27.67
C SER A 43 22.90 13.62 27.73
N ARG A 44 21.85 13.02 27.21
CA ARG A 44 21.62 11.57 27.13
C ARG A 44 21.95 11.04 25.75
N ASN A 45 22.31 9.77 25.67
CA ASN A 45 22.44 9.04 24.43
C ASN A 45 21.16 8.24 24.16
N TYR A 46 20.72 8.19 22.90
CA TYR A 46 19.57 7.43 22.43
C TYR A 46 19.98 6.45 21.35
N GLU A 47 19.41 5.25 21.40
CA GLU A 47 19.56 4.22 20.38
C GLU A 47 18.19 4.03 19.71
N ILE A 48 18.06 4.47 18.47
CA ILE A 48 16.83 4.45 17.69
C ILE A 48 16.90 3.35 16.65
N THR A 49 15.91 2.47 16.64
CA THR A 49 15.78 1.43 15.60
C THR A 49 14.88 1.90 14.49
N PHE A 50 15.38 1.83 13.26
CA PHE A 50 14.64 2.20 12.05
C PHE A 50 14.46 0.99 11.15
N TRP A 51 13.19 0.59 10.92
CA TRP A 51 12.85 -0.52 10.03
C TRP A 51 12.36 0.00 8.69
N ALA A 52 13.04 -0.40 7.62
CA ALA A 52 12.77 0.07 6.28
C ALA A 52 12.79 -1.08 5.27
N LYS A 53 12.02 -0.92 4.19
CA LYS A 53 12.13 -1.82 3.05
C LYS A 53 13.37 -1.48 2.24
N ASN A 54 14.12 -2.51 1.89
CA ASN A 54 15.17 -2.44 0.88
C ASN A 54 14.56 -2.88 -0.45
N ASP A 55 14.45 -1.98 -1.41
CA ASP A 55 14.23 -2.41 -2.77
C ASP A 55 15.47 -3.17 -3.28
N THR A 56 15.35 -4.01 -4.29
CA THR A 56 16.46 -4.72 -4.93
C THR A 56 17.54 -3.76 -5.46
N ASN A 57 17.22 -2.48 -5.55
CA ASN A 57 18.12 -1.40 -5.90
C ASN A 57 18.97 -0.96 -4.72
N LYS A 58 20.30 -1.14 -4.79
CA LYS A 58 21.24 -0.70 -3.77
C LYS A 58 21.20 0.80 -3.49
N THR A 59 20.77 1.61 -4.45
CA THR A 59 20.69 3.07 -4.34
C THR A 59 19.80 3.48 -3.17
N GLN A 60 18.66 2.83 -2.94
CA GLN A 60 17.78 3.16 -1.82
C GLN A 60 18.45 2.87 -0.47
N THR A 61 19.15 1.76 -0.35
CA THR A 61 19.93 1.42 0.87
C THR A 61 21.01 2.46 1.15
N ASP A 62 21.71 2.91 0.11
CA ASP A 62 22.76 3.91 0.25
C ASP A 62 22.19 5.26 0.64
N ILE A 63 21.00 5.63 0.14
CA ILE A 63 20.25 6.84 0.55
C ILE A 63 19.91 6.79 2.04
N TYR A 64 19.36 5.67 2.54
CA TYR A 64 19.06 5.54 3.97
C TYR A 64 20.31 5.68 4.83
N ARG A 65 21.40 5.01 4.47
CA ARG A 65 22.66 5.09 5.21
C ARG A 65 23.25 6.49 5.21
N GLN A 66 23.19 7.18 4.08
CA GLN A 66 23.66 8.56 3.98
C GLN A 66 22.80 9.49 4.84
N ALA A 67 21.46 9.37 4.76
CA ALA A 67 20.56 10.20 5.56
C ALA A 67 20.79 9.98 7.07
N ILE A 68 21.01 8.73 7.50
CA ILE A 68 21.33 8.39 8.89
C ILE A 68 22.69 9.02 9.29
N ALA A 69 23.70 8.93 8.44
CA ALA A 69 25.01 9.52 8.73
C ALA A 69 24.91 11.06 8.88
N ASP A 70 24.23 11.73 7.96
CA ASP A 70 23.99 13.18 8.00
C ASP A 70 23.21 13.58 9.26
N PHE A 71 22.19 12.80 9.63
CA PHE A 71 21.41 13.03 10.84
C PHE A 71 22.27 12.90 12.11
N GLN A 72 23.09 11.86 12.20
CA GLN A 72 23.96 11.63 13.35
C GLN A 72 25.11 12.66 13.48
N GLU A 73 25.48 13.33 12.37
CA GLU A 73 26.39 14.48 12.44
C GLU A 73 25.74 15.67 13.13
N LEU A 74 24.43 15.86 12.92
CA LEU A 74 23.66 16.94 13.55
C LEU A 74 23.29 16.61 15.02
N TYR A 75 22.99 15.34 15.30
CA TYR A 75 22.59 14.85 16.62
C TYR A 75 23.52 13.72 17.07
N PRO A 76 24.73 14.05 17.51
CA PRO A 76 25.75 13.01 17.84
C PRO A 76 25.41 12.15 19.06
N ASN A 77 24.40 12.52 19.81
CA ASN A 77 23.87 11.76 20.94
C ASN A 77 22.74 10.78 20.52
N ILE A 78 22.39 10.71 19.24
CA ILE A 78 21.42 9.75 18.69
C ILE A 78 22.15 8.78 17.76
N THR A 79 22.02 7.49 18.03
CA THR A 79 22.49 6.42 17.14
C THR A 79 21.29 5.74 16.50
N VAL A 80 21.31 5.59 15.18
CA VAL A 80 20.21 4.93 14.43
C VAL A 80 20.69 3.57 13.92
N ASP A 81 20.02 2.51 14.36
CA ASP A 81 20.20 1.15 13.87
C ASP A 81 19.20 0.82 12.77
N LEU A 82 19.69 0.70 11.54
CA LEU A 82 18.89 0.43 10.35
C LEU A 82 18.72 -1.06 10.12
N ARG A 83 17.47 -1.56 10.23
CA ARG A 83 17.11 -2.91 9.79
C ARG A 83 16.38 -2.85 8.45
N LEU A 84 16.89 -3.59 7.48
CA LEU A 84 16.31 -3.67 6.13
C LEU A 84 15.55 -4.97 5.92
N TYR A 85 14.38 -4.84 5.30
CA TYR A 85 13.51 -5.94 4.90
C TYR A 85 13.33 -5.95 3.39
N THR A 86 13.06 -7.10 2.80
CA THR A 86 12.81 -7.23 1.36
C THR A 86 11.35 -7.02 1.00
N ASP A 87 10.44 -7.15 1.96
CA ASP A 87 9.00 -7.04 1.75
C ASP A 87 8.31 -6.29 2.89
N TYR A 88 7.26 -5.52 2.57
CA TYR A 88 6.45 -4.81 3.58
C TYR A 88 5.63 -5.76 4.45
N GLY A 89 5.23 -6.92 3.91
CA GLY A 89 4.53 -7.96 4.66
C GLY A 89 5.40 -8.55 5.77
N ASP A 90 6.71 -8.69 5.54
CA ASP A 90 7.65 -9.13 6.56
C ASP A 90 7.78 -8.09 7.68
N ILE A 91 7.83 -6.78 7.33
CA ILE A 91 7.81 -5.69 8.33
C ILE A 91 6.52 -5.77 9.15
N TYR A 92 5.37 -5.89 8.48
CA TYR A 92 4.07 -5.99 9.13
C TYR A 92 4.01 -7.14 10.13
N ASN A 93 4.40 -8.35 9.73
CA ASN A 93 4.38 -9.53 10.59
C ASN A 93 5.32 -9.40 11.78
N ASP A 94 6.53 -8.85 11.55
CA ASP A 94 7.49 -8.63 12.62
C ASP A 94 6.98 -7.56 13.60
N VAL A 95 6.38 -6.47 13.13
CA VAL A 95 5.78 -5.45 14.01
C VAL A 95 4.71 -6.06 14.89
N ILE A 96 3.74 -6.79 14.32
CA ILE A 96 2.66 -7.45 15.11
C ILE A 96 3.26 -8.38 16.18
N THR A 97 4.28 -9.15 15.83
CA THR A 97 4.94 -10.04 16.77
C THR A 97 5.61 -9.26 17.90
N ASN A 98 6.24 -8.13 17.59
CA ASN A 98 6.96 -7.30 18.54
C ASN A 98 6.03 -6.45 19.42
N ILE A 99 4.83 -6.11 18.97
CA ILE A 99 3.79 -5.49 19.82
C ILE A 99 3.50 -6.36 21.04
N ALA A 100 3.33 -7.66 20.83
CA ALA A 100 3.02 -8.61 21.91
C ALA A 100 4.16 -8.75 22.95
N THR A 101 5.37 -8.35 22.62
CA THR A 101 6.56 -8.46 23.47
C THR A 101 7.16 -7.12 23.90
N ASP A 102 6.53 -6.02 23.52
CA ASP A 102 6.98 -4.65 23.78
C ASP A 102 8.41 -4.39 23.26
N THR A 103 8.67 -4.86 22.03
CA THR A 103 9.97 -4.75 21.36
C THR A 103 9.84 -4.17 19.95
N THR A 104 8.82 -3.33 19.72
CA THR A 104 8.60 -2.62 18.46
C THR A 104 9.82 -1.74 18.12
N PRO A 105 10.08 -1.45 16.82
CA PRO A 105 11.07 -0.45 16.46
C PRO A 105 10.67 0.94 16.97
N ASN A 106 11.56 1.90 16.89
CA ASN A 106 11.23 3.29 17.14
C ASN A 106 10.52 3.90 15.93
N VAL A 107 11.08 3.67 14.75
CA VAL A 107 10.58 4.22 13.48
C VAL A 107 10.39 3.08 12.47
N CYS A 108 9.31 3.13 11.73
CA CYS A 108 9.02 2.11 10.72
C CYS A 108 8.43 2.72 9.44
N ILE A 109 8.93 2.27 8.30
CA ILE A 109 8.27 2.53 7.01
C ILE A 109 7.24 1.41 6.79
N THR A 110 5.97 1.78 6.66
CA THR A 110 4.85 0.84 6.53
C THR A 110 3.68 1.47 5.78
N TYR A 111 2.64 0.70 5.47
CA TYR A 111 1.43 1.23 4.86
C TYR A 111 0.43 1.74 5.91
N PRO A 112 -0.42 2.75 5.60
CA PRO A 112 -1.45 3.24 6.51
C PRO A 112 -2.43 2.15 6.98
N ASP A 113 -2.82 1.22 6.12
CA ASP A 113 -3.68 0.08 6.47
C ASP A 113 -3.02 -0.89 7.46
N HIS A 114 -1.70 -1.08 7.37
CA HIS A 114 -0.94 -1.82 8.38
C HIS A 114 -0.98 -1.11 9.75
N ILE A 115 -0.86 0.22 9.76
CA ILE A 115 -0.95 1.01 10.99
C ILE A 115 -2.30 0.84 11.67
N ALA A 116 -3.39 0.78 10.91
CA ALA A 116 -4.72 0.50 11.45
C ALA A 116 -4.75 -0.82 12.25
N THR A 117 -4.00 -1.83 11.81
CA THR A 117 -3.85 -3.08 12.58
C THR A 117 -2.99 -2.88 13.83
N TYR A 118 -1.91 -2.10 13.76
CA TYR A 118 -1.06 -1.84 14.93
C TYR A 118 -1.82 -1.11 16.03
N LEU A 119 -2.78 -0.25 15.68
CA LEU A 119 -3.65 0.47 16.62
C LEU A 119 -4.66 -0.44 17.34
N THR A 120 -4.74 -1.73 17.03
CA THR A 120 -5.48 -2.69 17.85
C THR A 120 -4.79 -2.98 19.18
N GLY A 121 -3.49 -2.70 19.30
CA GLY A 121 -2.76 -2.67 20.56
C GLY A 121 -2.95 -1.32 21.26
N GLU A 122 -2.97 -1.36 22.59
CA GLU A 122 -3.14 -0.15 23.41
C GLU A 122 -1.87 0.72 23.31
N ASN A 123 -2.03 1.97 22.88
CA ASN A 123 -0.98 2.99 22.85
C ASN A 123 0.34 2.59 22.13
N VAL A 124 0.23 1.86 21.02
CA VAL A 124 1.38 1.28 20.30
C VAL A 124 2.04 2.27 19.36
N VAL A 125 1.24 3.04 18.60
CA VAL A 125 1.72 4.02 17.63
C VAL A 125 1.48 5.42 18.15
N VAL A 126 2.47 6.30 18.02
CA VAL A 126 2.38 7.69 18.47
C VAL A 126 1.43 8.48 17.59
N PRO A 127 0.40 9.13 18.13
CA PRO A 127 -0.38 10.14 17.41
C PRO A 127 0.52 11.35 17.16
N LEU A 128 0.56 11.83 15.93
CA LEU A 128 1.48 12.87 15.50
C LEU A 128 0.89 14.29 15.54
N ASP A 129 -0.38 14.44 15.88
CA ASP A 129 -1.11 15.72 15.81
C ASP A 129 -0.36 16.86 16.54
N ASP A 130 -0.05 16.64 17.80
CA ASP A 130 0.64 17.64 18.63
C ASP A 130 2.09 17.81 18.18
N LEU A 131 2.79 16.71 17.85
CA LEU A 131 4.18 16.77 17.39
C LEU A 131 4.30 17.47 16.03
N MET A 132 3.40 17.22 15.08
CA MET A 132 3.44 17.87 13.76
C MET A 132 3.26 19.38 13.84
N THR A 133 2.47 19.86 14.81
CA THR A 133 2.14 21.28 14.98
C THR A 133 3.02 21.99 16.01
N ASP A 134 3.91 21.27 16.71
CA ASP A 134 4.82 21.86 17.68
C ASP A 134 5.79 22.85 17.02
N GLU A 135 5.83 24.11 17.53
CA GLU A 135 6.66 25.19 16.97
C GLU A 135 8.17 24.95 17.15
N THR A 136 8.53 23.99 18.00
CA THR A 136 9.92 23.73 18.40
C THR A 136 10.50 22.53 17.66
N TYR A 137 9.82 21.41 17.69
CA TYR A 137 10.31 20.12 17.17
C TYR A 137 9.43 19.53 16.05
N GLY A 138 8.30 20.14 15.74
CA GLY A 138 7.38 19.71 14.72
C GLY A 138 7.85 20.05 13.29
N LEU A 139 6.91 19.98 12.35
CA LEU A 139 7.18 20.33 10.96
C LEU A 139 7.54 21.81 10.83
N GLY A 140 8.74 22.11 10.31
CA GLY A 140 9.28 23.48 10.28
C GLY A 140 9.78 23.98 11.64
N GLY A 141 9.92 23.12 12.63
CA GLY A 141 10.24 23.46 14.01
C GLY A 141 11.54 24.26 14.19
N SER A 142 11.50 25.22 15.09
CA SER A 142 12.56 26.25 15.25
C SER A 142 13.86 25.72 15.87
N ARG A 143 13.85 24.55 16.52
CA ARG A 143 15.02 23.91 17.15
C ARG A 143 15.55 22.70 16.35
N LEU A 144 14.96 22.38 15.22
CA LEU A 144 15.50 21.36 14.34
C LEU A 144 16.82 21.83 13.75
N LEU A 145 17.83 20.96 13.72
CA LEU A 145 19.15 21.26 13.16
C LEU A 145 19.22 21.02 11.65
N PHE A 146 18.13 20.58 11.05
CA PHE A 146 17.95 20.38 9.61
C PHE A 146 16.73 21.14 9.11
N GLN A 147 16.63 21.34 7.81
CA GLN A 147 15.46 21.95 7.20
C GLN A 147 14.34 20.91 7.08
N SER A 148 13.37 21.00 7.97
CA SER A 148 12.13 20.23 7.90
C SER A 148 11.12 20.91 6.96
N PRO A 149 10.27 20.15 6.23
CA PRO A 149 9.14 20.75 5.53
C PRO A 149 8.13 21.30 6.54
N GLU A 150 7.41 22.35 6.13
CA GLU A 150 6.19 22.76 6.83
C GLU A 150 5.02 21.85 6.41
N GLN A 151 4.02 21.70 7.26
CA GLN A 151 2.82 20.89 6.93
C GLN A 151 2.15 21.34 5.63
N SER A 152 2.15 22.65 5.34
CA SER A 152 1.61 23.24 4.11
C SER A 152 2.32 22.80 2.82
N GLN A 153 3.52 22.24 2.93
CA GLN A 153 4.30 21.71 1.81
C GLN A 153 4.04 20.23 1.54
N ILE A 154 3.33 19.55 2.43
CA ILE A 154 2.87 18.17 2.23
C ILE A 154 1.56 18.21 1.44
N VAL A 155 1.44 17.38 0.41
CA VAL A 155 0.20 17.27 -0.37
C VAL A 155 -0.93 16.82 0.57
N PRO A 156 -2.00 17.61 0.74
CA PRO A 156 -3.04 17.32 1.72
C PRO A 156 -3.63 15.91 1.59
N GLN A 157 -3.94 15.48 0.38
CA GLN A 157 -4.48 14.14 0.12
C GLN A 157 -3.57 13.01 0.63
N PHE A 158 -2.25 13.17 0.52
CA PHE A 158 -1.31 12.15 1.01
C PHE A 158 -1.22 12.15 2.53
N LEU A 159 -1.40 13.32 3.15
CA LEU A 159 -1.42 13.43 4.59
C LEU A 159 -2.73 12.84 5.16
N ASP A 160 -3.86 13.12 4.50
CA ASP A 160 -5.18 12.60 4.90
C ASP A 160 -5.23 11.06 4.91
N GLU A 161 -4.47 10.39 4.03
CA GLU A 161 -4.33 8.93 4.03
C GLU A 161 -3.64 8.38 5.28
N CYS A 162 -2.93 9.21 6.03
CA CYS A 162 -2.27 8.86 7.28
C CYS A 162 -3.15 9.12 8.52
N MET A 163 -4.38 9.60 8.29
CA MET A 163 -5.36 9.86 9.35
C MET A 163 -6.23 8.63 9.60
N ILE A 164 -6.32 8.21 10.85
CA ILE A 164 -7.17 7.10 11.31
C ILE A 164 -7.96 7.62 12.52
N ASP A 165 -9.28 7.51 12.47
CA ASP A 165 -10.19 8.00 13.52
C ASP A 165 -9.95 9.48 13.92
N GLY A 166 -9.55 10.32 12.95
CA GLY A 166 -9.37 11.76 13.17
C GLY A 166 -7.98 12.17 13.68
N HIS A 167 -7.04 11.24 13.84
CA HIS A 167 -5.67 11.47 14.27
C HIS A 167 -4.65 11.04 13.22
N TYR A 168 -3.56 11.79 13.10
CA TYR A 168 -2.43 11.42 12.23
C TYR A 168 -1.50 10.45 12.96
N TYR A 169 -1.28 9.27 12.38
CA TYR A 169 -0.37 8.26 12.93
C TYR A 169 0.87 8.02 12.07
N ALA A 170 1.00 8.74 10.97
CA ALA A 170 2.16 8.66 10.12
C ALA A 170 2.35 9.92 9.29
N LEU A 171 3.53 10.05 8.69
CA LEU A 171 3.79 11.00 7.62
C LEU A 171 3.92 10.26 6.29
N PRO A 172 3.39 10.81 5.17
CA PRO A 172 3.57 10.22 3.86
C PRO A 172 5.06 10.23 3.47
N TYR A 173 5.56 9.09 2.97
CA TYR A 173 6.97 8.96 2.62
C TYR A 173 7.17 8.86 1.11
N MET A 174 6.77 7.76 0.49
CA MET A 174 6.84 7.56 -0.96
C MET A 174 5.45 7.28 -1.48
N ARG A 175 4.98 8.07 -2.44
CA ARG A 175 3.66 7.92 -3.02
C ARG A 175 3.74 7.52 -4.47
N SER A 176 2.83 6.66 -4.86
CA SER A 176 2.62 6.19 -6.21
C SER A 176 1.13 6.07 -6.51
N THR A 177 0.82 5.79 -7.75
CA THR A 177 -0.49 5.34 -8.19
C THR A 177 -0.29 4.15 -9.11
N GLU A 178 -1.32 3.69 -9.76
CA GLU A 178 -1.24 2.71 -10.83
C GLU A 178 -1.41 3.38 -12.19
N ALA A 179 -0.72 2.85 -13.19
CA ALA A 179 -0.83 3.28 -14.57
C ALA A 179 -1.02 2.07 -15.49
N CYS A 180 -1.67 2.29 -16.63
CA CYS A 180 -1.77 1.32 -17.70
C CYS A 180 -0.64 1.54 -18.70
N TYR A 181 0.25 0.56 -18.80
CA TYR A 181 1.33 0.51 -19.78
C TYR A 181 0.86 -0.32 -20.97
N ILE A 182 0.96 0.23 -22.17
CA ILE A 182 0.28 -0.24 -23.36
C ILE A 182 1.29 -0.56 -24.44
N ASN A 183 1.22 -1.75 -25.03
CA ASN A 183 1.83 -2.05 -26.31
C ASN A 183 0.96 -1.45 -27.43
N LYS A 184 1.31 -0.23 -27.85
CA LYS A 184 0.54 0.53 -28.81
C LYS A 184 0.46 -0.17 -30.15
N ASP A 185 1.56 -0.77 -30.61
CA ASP A 185 1.62 -1.46 -31.90
C ASP A 185 0.59 -2.59 -31.98
N TYR A 186 0.35 -3.28 -30.85
CA TYR A 186 -0.66 -4.34 -30.81
C TYR A 186 -2.10 -3.79 -30.85
N VAL A 187 -2.35 -2.68 -30.17
CA VAL A 187 -3.66 -2.01 -30.25
C VAL A 187 -3.95 -1.58 -31.68
N GLU A 188 -2.97 -0.97 -32.38
CA GLU A 188 -3.08 -0.55 -33.77
C GLU A 188 -3.20 -1.74 -34.74
N ALA A 189 -2.47 -2.83 -34.51
CA ALA A 189 -2.55 -4.05 -35.32
C ALA A 189 -3.93 -4.72 -35.25
N LEU A 190 -4.64 -4.56 -34.14
CA LEU A 190 -6.02 -5.01 -33.96
C LEU A 190 -7.05 -4.05 -34.56
N GLY A 191 -6.62 -2.90 -35.10
CA GLY A 191 -7.48 -1.89 -35.74
C GLY A 191 -8.07 -0.85 -34.79
N TYR A 192 -7.55 -0.77 -33.56
CA TYR A 192 -7.98 0.22 -32.56
C TYR A 192 -7.00 1.39 -32.48
N THR A 193 -7.41 2.43 -31.80
CA THR A 193 -6.56 3.58 -31.44
C THR A 193 -6.66 3.80 -29.94
N VAL A 194 -5.51 3.98 -29.27
CA VAL A 194 -5.48 4.24 -27.83
C VAL A 194 -6.15 5.57 -27.53
N PRO A 195 -7.25 5.61 -26.74
CA PRO A 195 -7.91 6.87 -26.39
C PRO A 195 -7.11 7.65 -25.34
N ASP A 196 -7.41 8.96 -25.20
CA ASP A 196 -6.78 9.79 -24.17
C ASP A 196 -7.15 9.32 -22.76
N VAL A 197 -8.39 8.90 -22.54
CA VAL A 197 -8.85 8.27 -21.31
C VAL A 197 -9.33 6.87 -21.63
N LEU A 198 -8.71 5.88 -21.01
CA LEU A 198 -9.11 4.47 -21.14
C LEU A 198 -10.43 4.23 -20.43
N THR A 199 -11.27 3.38 -21.01
CA THR A 199 -12.44 2.82 -20.34
C THR A 199 -12.28 1.32 -20.10
N TRP A 200 -13.02 0.78 -19.12
CA TRP A 200 -13.04 -0.67 -18.89
C TRP A 200 -13.55 -1.41 -20.12
N ASP A 201 -14.58 -0.89 -20.79
CA ASP A 201 -15.12 -1.49 -22.02
C ASP A 201 -14.05 -1.58 -23.13
N PHE A 202 -13.27 -0.51 -23.32
CA PHE A 202 -12.18 -0.51 -24.30
C PHE A 202 -11.12 -1.56 -23.97
N ILE A 203 -10.72 -1.68 -22.73
CA ILE A 203 -9.73 -2.67 -22.28
C ILE A 203 -10.25 -4.08 -22.55
N TRP A 204 -11.49 -4.37 -22.17
CA TRP A 204 -12.08 -5.69 -22.37
C TRP A 204 -12.21 -6.04 -23.85
N GLU A 205 -12.75 -5.14 -24.66
CA GLU A 205 -12.94 -5.34 -26.11
C GLU A 205 -11.62 -5.66 -26.82
N VAL A 206 -10.59 -4.84 -26.60
CA VAL A 206 -9.27 -5.04 -27.23
C VAL A 206 -8.59 -6.29 -26.71
N SER A 207 -8.72 -6.60 -25.43
CA SER A 207 -8.12 -7.78 -24.83
C SER A 207 -8.74 -9.08 -25.34
N ASP A 208 -10.06 -9.12 -25.51
CA ASP A 208 -10.76 -10.26 -26.12
C ASP A 208 -10.32 -10.45 -27.58
N ALA A 209 -10.19 -9.36 -28.35
CA ALA A 209 -9.68 -9.44 -29.72
C ALA A 209 -8.24 -9.98 -29.77
N ALA A 210 -7.40 -9.59 -28.80
CA ALA A 210 -6.02 -10.05 -28.71
C ALA A 210 -5.89 -11.54 -28.30
N ALA A 211 -6.91 -12.10 -27.67
CA ALA A 211 -6.92 -13.50 -27.22
C ALA A 211 -7.09 -14.52 -28.38
N ALA A 212 -7.30 -14.05 -29.61
CA ALA A 212 -7.50 -14.93 -30.79
C ALA A 212 -6.30 -15.81 -31.07
N LYS A 213 -6.56 -17.09 -31.41
CA LYS A 213 -5.52 -18.10 -31.68
C LYS A 213 -5.58 -18.65 -33.09
N ASN A 214 -4.43 -18.98 -33.59
CA ASN A 214 -4.24 -19.73 -34.81
C ASN A 214 -4.62 -21.24 -34.61
N PRO A 215 -4.83 -22.00 -35.67
CA PRO A 215 -5.12 -23.43 -35.57
C PRO A 215 -4.03 -24.27 -34.89
N ASP A 216 -2.79 -23.79 -34.86
CA ASP A 216 -1.67 -24.43 -34.18
C ASP A 216 -1.57 -24.09 -32.69
N GLY A 217 -2.45 -23.22 -32.20
CA GLY A 217 -2.52 -22.82 -30.79
C GLY A 217 -1.75 -21.56 -30.45
N THR A 218 -0.93 -21.01 -31.34
CA THR A 218 -0.24 -19.73 -31.16
C THR A 218 -1.22 -18.57 -31.20
N PHE A 219 -0.90 -17.45 -30.55
CA PHE A 219 -1.72 -16.26 -30.65
C PHE A 219 -1.56 -15.54 -31.97
N VAL A 220 -2.66 -15.11 -32.58
CA VAL A 220 -2.66 -14.42 -33.89
C VAL A 220 -1.80 -13.17 -33.85
N LEU A 221 -1.86 -12.43 -32.74
CA LEU A 221 -1.26 -11.11 -32.61
C LEU A 221 0.27 -11.15 -32.56
N ASN A 222 0.86 -12.07 -31.78
CA ASN A 222 2.30 -12.12 -31.57
C ASN A 222 2.98 -13.36 -32.12
N GLY A 223 2.21 -14.37 -32.60
CA GLY A 223 2.74 -15.64 -33.11
C GLY A 223 3.39 -16.51 -32.03
N GLN A 224 3.24 -16.21 -30.77
CA GLN A 224 3.81 -16.96 -29.64
C GLN A 224 2.77 -17.90 -29.00
N ASP A 225 3.26 -18.89 -28.25
CA ASP A 225 2.41 -19.81 -27.48
C ASP A 225 1.85 -19.14 -26.20
N VAL A 226 2.45 -18.02 -25.78
CA VAL A 226 2.10 -17.31 -24.56
C VAL A 226 1.65 -15.89 -24.88
N MET A 227 0.52 -15.51 -24.35
CA MET A 227 0.03 -14.15 -24.30
C MET A 227 -1.03 -14.01 -23.20
N ILE A 228 -0.94 -12.95 -22.44
CA ILE A 228 -1.97 -12.50 -21.52
C ILE A 228 -2.32 -11.07 -21.95
N PRO A 229 -3.38 -10.87 -22.74
CA PRO A 229 -3.72 -9.57 -23.32
C PRO A 229 -3.83 -8.46 -22.31
N PHE A 230 -4.48 -8.71 -21.19
CA PHE A 230 -4.61 -7.75 -20.09
C PHE A 230 -4.14 -8.36 -18.77
N ILE A 231 -3.24 -7.65 -18.10
CA ILE A 231 -2.70 -8.02 -16.80
C ILE A 231 -2.95 -6.86 -15.82
N TYR A 232 -3.56 -7.17 -14.68
CA TYR A 232 -3.64 -6.27 -13.54
C TYR A 232 -2.89 -6.90 -12.36
N LYS A 233 -1.84 -6.25 -11.87
CA LYS A 233 -0.97 -6.84 -10.84
C LYS A 233 -1.65 -6.96 -9.49
N SER A 234 -2.22 -5.87 -8.99
CA SER A 234 -2.89 -5.83 -7.69
C SER A 234 -4.39 -6.02 -7.86
N THR A 235 -4.89 -7.21 -7.52
CA THR A 235 -6.32 -7.51 -7.56
C THR A 235 -7.11 -6.72 -6.53
N ASP A 236 -6.50 -6.40 -5.41
CA ASP A 236 -7.11 -5.61 -4.32
C ASP A 236 -7.35 -4.19 -4.81
N ASN A 237 -6.33 -3.55 -5.38
CA ASN A 237 -6.47 -2.22 -5.96
C ASN A 237 -7.46 -2.18 -7.12
N MET A 238 -7.47 -3.21 -7.99
CA MET A 238 -8.46 -3.31 -9.06
C MET A 238 -9.88 -3.29 -8.50
N MET A 239 -10.17 -4.08 -7.48
CA MET A 239 -11.49 -4.14 -6.86
C MET A 239 -11.85 -2.82 -6.19
N ILE A 240 -10.95 -2.22 -5.41
CA ILE A 240 -11.14 -0.94 -4.74
C ILE A 240 -11.47 0.16 -5.78
N GLN A 241 -10.69 0.24 -6.86
CA GLN A 241 -10.87 1.25 -7.89
C GLN A 241 -12.18 1.09 -8.66
N MET A 242 -12.49 -0.15 -9.08
CA MET A 242 -13.71 -0.44 -9.81
C MET A 242 -14.96 -0.13 -8.97
N LEU A 243 -14.96 -0.45 -7.68
CA LEU A 243 -16.04 -0.11 -6.76
C LEU A 243 -16.15 1.41 -6.54
N LYS A 244 -15.02 2.06 -6.27
CA LYS A 244 -14.98 3.52 -6.05
C LYS A 244 -15.49 4.30 -7.25
N GLN A 245 -15.08 3.94 -8.46
CA GLN A 245 -15.52 4.55 -9.70
C GLN A 245 -17.04 4.38 -9.93
N GLN A 246 -17.65 3.34 -9.41
CA GLN A 246 -19.09 3.09 -9.48
C GLN A 246 -19.86 3.69 -8.29
N GLY A 247 -19.17 4.34 -7.35
CA GLY A 247 -19.77 4.85 -6.11
C GLY A 247 -20.28 3.75 -5.18
N ALA A 248 -19.71 2.54 -5.29
CA ALA A 248 -20.04 1.41 -4.44
C ALA A 248 -19.05 1.28 -3.27
N GLY A 249 -19.54 0.73 -2.16
CA GLY A 249 -18.74 0.58 -0.94
C GLY A 249 -17.73 -0.58 -1.02
N TYR A 250 -16.56 -0.36 -0.44
CA TYR A 250 -15.55 -1.37 -0.15
C TYR A 250 -15.41 -1.56 1.37
N SER A 251 -15.12 -0.48 2.08
CA SER A 251 -15.10 -0.39 3.54
C SER A 251 -15.33 1.05 3.97
N THR A 252 -15.72 1.25 5.24
CA THR A 252 -15.87 2.58 5.84
C THR A 252 -14.66 2.93 6.70
N ASP A 253 -14.52 4.21 7.04
CA ASP A 253 -13.49 4.73 7.95
C ASP A 253 -13.61 4.16 9.38
N HIS A 254 -14.79 3.60 9.71
CA HIS A 254 -15.06 2.94 11.00
C HIS A 254 -14.88 1.41 10.94
N GLY A 255 -14.33 0.88 9.82
CA GLY A 255 -14.01 -0.53 9.67
C GLY A 255 -15.20 -1.44 9.32
N GLU A 256 -16.31 -0.88 8.85
CA GLU A 256 -17.41 -1.68 8.30
C GLU A 256 -17.02 -2.21 6.91
N VAL A 257 -17.31 -3.48 6.65
CA VAL A 257 -17.02 -4.13 5.37
C VAL A 257 -18.24 -4.00 4.46
N GLU A 258 -18.11 -3.26 3.36
CA GLU A 258 -19.19 -2.97 2.41
C GLU A 258 -19.06 -3.70 1.07
N ILE A 259 -18.01 -4.51 0.89
CA ILE A 259 -17.69 -5.20 -0.37
C ILE A 259 -18.79 -6.18 -0.84
N PHE A 260 -19.71 -6.58 0.01
CA PHE A 260 -20.80 -7.52 -0.34
C PHE A 260 -22.01 -6.78 -0.92
N ASN A 261 -21.86 -6.27 -2.15
CA ASN A 261 -22.88 -5.49 -2.86
C ASN A 261 -23.00 -5.93 -4.33
N ASP A 262 -24.05 -5.45 -5.02
CA ASP A 262 -24.34 -5.83 -6.41
C ASP A 262 -23.20 -5.45 -7.38
N ALA A 263 -22.53 -4.30 -7.16
CA ALA A 263 -21.40 -3.89 -8.00
C ALA A 263 -20.22 -4.86 -7.89
N THR A 264 -19.95 -5.40 -6.71
CA THR A 264 -18.94 -6.46 -6.53
C THR A 264 -19.30 -7.71 -7.32
N GLU A 265 -20.57 -8.12 -7.29
CA GLU A 265 -21.04 -9.29 -8.04
C GLU A 265 -20.85 -9.08 -9.55
N ASP A 266 -21.25 -7.91 -10.07
CA ASP A 266 -21.10 -7.55 -11.49
C ASP A 266 -19.62 -7.50 -11.93
N ILE A 267 -18.74 -6.94 -11.10
CA ILE A 267 -17.29 -6.92 -11.35
C ILE A 267 -16.74 -8.35 -11.44
N LEU A 268 -17.11 -9.22 -10.50
CA LEU A 268 -16.63 -10.60 -10.48
C LEU A 268 -17.12 -11.39 -11.69
N TYR A 269 -18.35 -11.19 -12.14
CA TYR A 269 -18.86 -11.82 -13.38
C TYR A 269 -18.11 -11.32 -14.61
N THR A 270 -17.89 -10.02 -14.74
CA THR A 270 -17.12 -9.43 -15.84
C THR A 270 -15.70 -9.99 -15.89
N VAL A 271 -15.00 -9.99 -14.76
CA VAL A 271 -13.64 -10.56 -14.66
C VAL A 271 -13.61 -12.05 -15.01
N ALA A 272 -14.61 -12.82 -14.53
CA ALA A 272 -14.70 -14.24 -14.82
C ALA A 272 -14.95 -14.52 -16.31
N GLU A 273 -15.78 -13.71 -16.99
CA GLU A 273 -16.06 -13.82 -18.43
C GLU A 273 -14.79 -13.63 -19.23
N HIS A 274 -14.06 -12.54 -19.02
CA HIS A 274 -12.83 -12.23 -19.77
C HIS A 274 -11.64 -13.13 -19.38
N THR A 275 -11.65 -13.69 -18.18
CA THR A 275 -10.70 -14.75 -17.82
C THR A 275 -11.00 -16.04 -18.59
N ALA A 276 -12.27 -16.39 -18.78
CA ALA A 276 -12.66 -17.58 -19.51
C ALA A 276 -12.32 -17.51 -21.02
N THR A 277 -12.30 -16.33 -21.61
CA THR A 277 -11.84 -16.11 -23.01
C THR A 277 -10.31 -16.16 -23.12
N GLY A 278 -9.58 -16.03 -22.03
CA GLY A 278 -8.12 -15.86 -22.00
C GLY A 278 -7.65 -14.42 -22.19
N ALA A 279 -8.57 -13.45 -22.17
CA ALA A 279 -8.27 -12.03 -22.35
C ALA A 279 -7.59 -11.42 -21.12
N PHE A 280 -7.86 -11.94 -19.92
CA PHE A 280 -7.40 -11.39 -18.65
C PHE A 280 -6.76 -12.44 -17.75
N SER A 281 -5.74 -12.03 -17.02
CA SER A 281 -5.21 -12.79 -15.89
C SER A 281 -4.61 -11.89 -14.82
N THR A 282 -4.59 -12.41 -13.59
CA THR A 282 -3.89 -11.85 -12.45
C THR A 282 -2.71 -12.74 -12.07
N PHE A 283 -1.73 -12.19 -11.37
CA PHE A 283 -0.61 -12.97 -10.86
C PHE A 283 -0.82 -13.34 -9.39
N LYS A 284 -0.86 -14.65 -9.12
CA LYS A 284 -0.72 -15.19 -7.76
C LYS A 284 0.71 -15.54 -7.38
N ILE A 285 1.64 -15.52 -8.35
CA ILE A 285 3.03 -15.94 -8.16
C ILE A 285 3.92 -14.79 -8.59
N SER A 286 5.08 -14.65 -7.98
CA SER A 286 6.09 -13.62 -8.19
C SER A 286 6.44 -13.40 -9.67
N GLY A 287 5.56 -12.78 -10.42
CA GLY A 287 5.76 -12.35 -11.79
C GLY A 287 5.47 -10.85 -11.87
N TYR A 288 6.24 -10.17 -12.69
CA TYR A 288 5.99 -8.76 -12.95
C TYR A 288 5.33 -8.61 -14.31
N PRO A 289 4.24 -7.82 -14.43
CA PRO A 289 3.62 -7.51 -15.73
C PRO A 289 4.62 -7.00 -16.76
N ALA A 290 5.66 -6.30 -16.31
CA ALA A 290 6.76 -5.82 -17.13
C ALA A 290 7.41 -6.93 -17.99
N ASN A 291 7.63 -8.11 -17.42
CA ASN A 291 8.26 -9.21 -18.15
C ASN A 291 7.42 -9.66 -19.35
N PHE A 292 6.10 -9.74 -19.19
CA PHE A 292 5.17 -10.08 -20.27
C PHE A 292 5.04 -8.94 -21.28
N LEU A 293 4.92 -7.70 -20.83
CA LEU A 293 4.85 -6.54 -21.72
C LEU A 293 6.10 -6.44 -22.58
N ASN A 294 7.28 -6.49 -21.96
CA ASN A 294 8.58 -6.36 -22.63
C ASN A 294 8.89 -7.53 -23.57
N ALA A 295 8.35 -8.72 -23.29
CA ALA A 295 8.45 -9.88 -24.17
C ALA A 295 7.41 -9.90 -25.31
N GLY A 296 6.59 -8.86 -25.46
CA GLY A 296 5.50 -8.83 -26.45
C GLY A 296 4.41 -9.87 -26.16
N GLN A 297 4.18 -10.19 -24.92
CA GLN A 297 3.20 -11.17 -24.44
C GLN A 297 2.03 -10.54 -23.70
N CYS A 298 1.87 -9.21 -23.80
CA CYS A 298 0.82 -8.44 -23.15
C CYS A 298 0.48 -7.23 -24.02
N VAL A 299 -0.79 -6.80 -23.99
CA VAL A 299 -1.24 -5.54 -24.63
C VAL A 299 -1.35 -4.44 -23.57
N PHE A 300 -2.01 -4.75 -22.46
CA PHE A 300 -2.25 -3.81 -21.36
C PHE A 300 -1.70 -4.39 -20.05
N ALA A 301 -0.80 -3.66 -19.44
CA ALA A 301 -0.24 -4.01 -18.14
C ALA A 301 -0.54 -2.90 -17.14
N ILE A 302 -1.33 -3.19 -16.11
CA ILE A 302 -1.54 -2.24 -15.00
C ILE A 302 -0.65 -2.64 -13.83
N ASP A 303 0.21 -1.71 -13.44
CA ASP A 303 1.12 -1.84 -12.30
C ASP A 303 1.39 -0.46 -11.68
N SER A 304 2.03 -0.46 -10.53
CA SER A 304 2.45 0.75 -9.83
C SER A 304 3.36 1.64 -10.69
N THR A 305 3.17 2.95 -10.60
CA THR A 305 4.10 3.94 -11.19
C THR A 305 5.50 3.86 -10.59
N ALA A 306 5.66 3.28 -9.39
CA ALA A 306 6.96 2.98 -8.82
C ALA A 306 7.77 1.97 -9.66
N GLY A 307 7.09 1.14 -10.46
CA GLY A 307 7.69 0.17 -11.39
C GLY A 307 7.91 0.70 -12.81
N ALA A 308 7.66 1.99 -13.09
CA ALA A 308 7.70 2.54 -14.44
C ALA A 308 9.05 2.33 -15.16
N THR A 309 10.16 2.30 -14.43
CA THR A 309 11.49 2.06 -15.00
C THR A 309 11.73 0.64 -15.52
N TRP A 310 10.79 -0.26 -15.28
CA TRP A 310 10.81 -1.66 -15.76
C TRP A 310 9.90 -1.88 -16.97
N MET A 311 9.06 -0.90 -17.32
CA MET A 311 7.99 -1.05 -18.30
C MET A 311 8.36 -0.51 -19.67
N GLY A 312 8.10 -1.31 -20.71
CA GLY A 312 8.31 -0.97 -22.11
C GLY A 312 9.65 -1.42 -22.66
N SER A 313 9.76 -1.44 -23.99
CA SER A 313 10.96 -1.92 -24.71
C SER A 313 12.21 -1.08 -24.47
N ASP A 314 12.04 0.19 -24.11
CA ASP A 314 13.14 1.13 -23.85
C ASP A 314 13.43 1.30 -22.34
N ALA A 315 12.86 0.45 -21.49
CA ALA A 315 13.07 0.51 -20.06
C ALA A 315 14.55 0.33 -19.69
N PRO A 316 15.14 1.20 -18.86
CA PRO A 316 16.55 1.09 -18.45
C PRO A 316 16.83 -0.10 -17.54
N LEU A 317 15.79 -0.61 -16.88
CA LEU A 317 15.84 -1.80 -16.05
C LEU A 317 14.95 -2.86 -16.70
N VAL A 318 15.50 -4.05 -16.93
CA VAL A 318 14.78 -5.18 -17.53
C VAL A 318 15.17 -6.46 -16.79
N ASP A 319 14.18 -7.27 -16.45
CA ASP A 319 14.36 -8.53 -15.71
C ASP A 319 14.13 -9.77 -16.61
N ILE A 320 14.38 -9.63 -17.89
CA ILE A 320 14.35 -10.73 -18.86
C ILE A 320 15.60 -10.71 -19.74
N ALA A 321 15.90 -11.81 -20.40
CA ALA A 321 17.04 -11.88 -21.33
C ALA A 321 16.87 -10.90 -22.49
N GLU A 322 17.95 -10.27 -22.93
CA GLU A 322 17.94 -9.23 -23.98
C GLU A 322 17.28 -9.73 -25.28
N GLU A 323 17.51 -10.99 -25.64
CA GLU A 323 16.91 -11.64 -26.82
C GLU A 323 15.40 -11.87 -26.71
N ALA A 324 14.84 -11.79 -25.52
CA ALA A 324 13.39 -11.90 -25.29
C ALA A 324 12.67 -10.55 -25.36
N ILE A 325 13.39 -9.43 -25.39
CA ILE A 325 12.82 -8.10 -25.47
C ILE A 325 12.28 -7.84 -26.87
N THR A 326 11.00 -7.48 -26.95
CA THR A 326 10.34 -7.08 -28.18
C THR A 326 10.32 -5.56 -28.29
N GLN A 327 10.67 -5.02 -29.45
CA GLN A 327 10.61 -3.59 -29.72
C GLN A 327 9.19 -3.19 -30.12
N PHE A 328 8.62 -2.20 -29.45
CA PHE A 328 7.30 -1.64 -29.71
C PHE A 328 7.18 -0.23 -29.14
N ASP A 329 6.23 0.55 -29.64
CA ASP A 329 5.88 1.84 -29.05
C ASP A 329 5.09 1.63 -27.77
N THR A 330 5.64 2.13 -26.66
CA THR A 330 4.97 2.10 -25.36
C THR A 330 4.16 3.38 -25.15
N GLU A 331 2.90 3.24 -24.82
CA GLU A 331 2.05 4.34 -24.39
C GLU A 331 1.63 4.14 -22.93
N VAL A 332 1.52 5.25 -22.17
CA VAL A 332 1.12 5.20 -20.76
C VAL A 332 -0.13 6.03 -20.58
N ARG A 333 -1.13 5.47 -19.93
CA ARG A 333 -2.38 6.13 -19.57
C ARG A 333 -2.69 5.91 -18.10
N MET A 334 -3.57 6.75 -17.58
CA MET A 334 -4.21 6.43 -16.30
C MET A 334 -4.98 5.11 -16.44
N ILE A 335 -5.25 4.47 -15.32
CA ILE A 335 -6.05 3.24 -15.28
C ILE A 335 -7.42 3.44 -15.93
N PRO A 336 -8.07 2.36 -16.43
CA PRO A 336 -9.38 2.46 -17.06
C PRO A 336 -10.45 3.05 -16.14
N GLN A 337 -11.41 3.76 -16.73
CA GLN A 337 -12.48 4.46 -16.03
C GLN A 337 -13.85 3.94 -16.49
N TYR A 338 -14.83 3.89 -15.58
CA TYR A 338 -16.25 3.74 -15.94
C TYR A 338 -16.82 5.06 -16.45
N ASP A 339 -16.41 6.19 -15.86
CA ASP A 339 -16.79 7.54 -16.28
C ASP A 339 -15.56 8.38 -16.63
N PRO A 340 -15.25 8.55 -17.93
CA PRO A 340 -14.10 9.36 -18.37
C PRO A 340 -14.18 10.85 -17.99
N GLU A 341 -15.38 11.37 -17.72
CA GLU A 341 -15.57 12.78 -17.34
C GLU A 341 -15.19 13.04 -15.87
N ASN A 342 -15.23 11.99 -15.02
CA ASN A 342 -14.90 12.06 -13.60
C ASN A 342 -13.85 11.00 -13.22
N PRO A 343 -12.64 11.09 -13.75
CA PRO A 343 -11.63 10.05 -13.55
C PRO A 343 -11.19 9.95 -12.10
N GLN A 344 -11.05 8.72 -11.62
CA GLN A 344 -10.57 8.40 -10.28
C GLN A 344 -9.45 7.37 -10.36
N MET A 345 -8.45 7.52 -9.52
CA MET A 345 -7.36 6.56 -9.39
C MET A 345 -6.94 6.43 -7.93
N ILE A 346 -6.41 5.25 -7.60
CA ILE A 346 -5.90 4.97 -6.28
C ILE A 346 -4.62 5.77 -6.01
N SER A 347 -4.50 6.29 -4.81
CA SER A 347 -3.23 6.70 -4.23
C SER A 347 -2.72 5.57 -3.35
N GLN A 348 -1.44 5.27 -3.45
CA GLN A 348 -0.80 4.22 -2.65
C GLN A 348 0.62 4.61 -2.29
N GLY A 349 1.22 3.87 -1.39
CA GLY A 349 2.61 4.05 -1.01
C GLY A 349 2.79 4.04 0.50
N PRO A 350 4.04 3.79 0.95
CA PRO A 350 4.33 3.72 2.37
C PRO A 350 4.36 5.10 3.02
N SER A 351 4.19 5.04 4.32
CA SER A 351 4.29 6.15 5.26
C SER A 351 5.32 5.81 6.32
N VAL A 352 5.71 6.78 7.12
CA VAL A 352 6.60 6.60 8.27
C VAL A 352 5.79 6.80 9.54
N CYS A 353 5.81 5.82 10.43
CA CYS A 353 5.20 5.93 11.76
C CYS A 353 6.25 5.80 12.86
N ILE A 354 5.93 6.33 14.03
CA ILE A 354 6.73 6.25 15.25
C ILE A 354 5.97 5.37 16.24
N PHE A 355 6.67 4.41 16.85
CA PHE A 355 6.10 3.60 17.91
C PHE A 355 6.32 4.25 19.26
N ASN A 356 5.31 4.12 20.11
CA ASN A 356 5.39 4.65 21.46
C ASN A 356 6.46 3.94 22.28
N LYS A 357 7.12 4.71 23.14
CA LYS A 357 8.11 4.25 24.11
C LYS A 357 7.78 4.86 25.47
N ASP A 358 8.17 4.20 26.54
CA ASP A 358 7.95 4.68 27.91
C ASP A 358 8.62 6.05 28.17
N ASP A 359 9.63 6.38 27.39
CA ASP A 359 10.38 7.63 27.51
C ASP A 359 10.00 8.61 26.38
N PRO A 360 9.28 9.71 26.69
CA PRO A 360 8.94 10.72 25.69
C PRO A 360 10.15 11.37 24.99
N GLN A 361 11.31 11.36 25.61
CA GLN A 361 12.55 11.85 25.01
C GLN A 361 13.05 10.90 23.91
N GLU A 362 12.87 9.59 24.08
CA GLU A 362 13.18 8.60 23.04
C GLU A 362 12.22 8.73 21.86
N VAL A 363 10.93 8.95 22.11
CA VAL A 363 9.95 9.24 21.06
C VAL A 363 10.33 10.52 20.30
N LEU A 364 10.76 11.57 21.01
CA LEU A 364 11.19 12.82 20.38
C LEU A 364 12.50 12.65 19.57
N ALA A 365 13.37 11.72 19.96
CA ALA A 365 14.60 11.38 19.22
C ALA A 365 14.33 10.57 17.97
N SER A 366 13.15 9.95 17.85
CA SER A 366 12.69 9.11 16.74
C SER A 366 12.15 9.92 15.59
#